data_6062fcb79a8add500d4ab76f4d208773
#
_entry.id   6062fcb79a8add500d4ab76f4d208773
#
_cell.length_a   1.000
_cell.length_b   1.000
_cell.length_c   1.000
_cell.angle_alpha   90.00
_cell.angle_beta   90.00
_cell.angle_gamma   90.00
#
_symmetry.space_group_name_H-M   'P 1'
#
loop_
_entity.id
_entity.type
_entity.pdbx_description
1 polymer ?
#
loop_
_entity_poly.entity_id
_entity_poly.type
_entity_poly.pdbx_seq_one_letter_code
_entity_poly.pdbx_strand_id
1 'polypeptide(L)'
;MTEPAPKSTLLAIIVCLPVAAFTGSRPARADAGPPFLTNDPGTPGNGNWEINIAAMQTTTPGVSSWQLPQLDVNYGLGERIQLTGEIPYVVVNASGQPRASGWGNANPGVKWRFFDQGEEGWQISTFPMYQTGVSTEAQSKGIGVAGPRFFLPLQLARKVGSLSVTLEAGAYLPVHGDHERILGLVVGHQFTSRLELDGELYDDYIRGGAHVTTLDVGGRYHLHRGFNLLFMAGRSVSGNSEGQIEFMGYLGIQILLSDYGRRLAAEP
;
A
#
# COMPACT_ATOMS: atom_id res chain seq x y z
N MET A 1 -20.64 11.02 -43.58
CA MET A 1 -20.85 9.70 -43.01
C MET A 1 -19.79 9.52 -41.95
N THR A 2 -20.13 9.74 -40.69
CA THR A 2 -19.22 9.65 -39.56
C THR A 2 -19.51 8.31 -38.85
N GLU A 3 -18.52 7.44 -38.79
CA GLU A 3 -18.58 6.18 -38.09
C GLU A 3 -18.63 6.41 -36.57
N PRO A 4 -19.47 5.68 -35.81
CA PRO A 4 -19.51 5.82 -34.37
C PRO A 4 -18.36 5.04 -33.72
N ALA A 5 -17.71 5.66 -32.73
CA ALA A 5 -16.64 5.08 -31.93
C ALA A 5 -17.11 3.83 -31.14
N PRO A 6 -16.25 2.82 -30.94
CA PRO A 6 -16.61 1.62 -30.21
C PRO A 6 -16.82 1.90 -28.73
N LYS A 7 -17.96 1.46 -28.20
CA LYS A 7 -18.26 1.47 -26.76
C LYS A 7 -17.40 0.41 -26.06
N SER A 8 -16.47 0.85 -25.23
CA SER A 8 -15.70 -0.04 -24.38
C SER A 8 -16.61 -0.60 -23.27
N THR A 9 -16.94 -1.86 -23.36
CA THR A 9 -17.64 -2.62 -22.31
C THR A 9 -16.64 -2.95 -21.23
N LEU A 10 -16.76 -2.34 -20.06
CA LEU A 10 -15.99 -2.68 -18.86
C LEU A 10 -16.49 -4.04 -18.38
N LEU A 11 -15.69 -5.09 -18.56
CA LEU A 11 -15.99 -6.43 -18.06
C LEU A 11 -15.63 -6.48 -16.58
N ALA A 12 -16.61 -6.42 -15.69
CA ALA A 12 -16.43 -6.63 -14.26
C ALA A 12 -16.25 -8.14 -14.02
N ILE A 13 -15.03 -8.55 -13.71
CA ILE A 13 -14.74 -9.92 -13.26
C ILE A 13 -15.11 -10.00 -11.77
N ILE A 14 -16.27 -10.54 -11.47
CA ILE A 14 -16.67 -10.91 -10.10
C ILE A 14 -16.09 -12.30 -9.84
N VAL A 15 -15.03 -12.36 -9.05
CA VAL A 15 -14.47 -13.63 -8.56
C VAL A 15 -15.31 -14.06 -7.36
N CYS A 16 -16.19 -15.05 -7.56
CA CYS A 16 -16.90 -15.70 -6.47
C CYS A 16 -15.95 -16.68 -5.75
N LEU A 17 -15.41 -16.27 -4.61
CA LEU A 17 -14.69 -17.15 -3.69
C LEU A 17 -15.68 -17.80 -2.71
N PRO A 18 -15.54 -19.09 -2.40
CA PRO A 18 -16.41 -19.76 -1.43
C PRO A 18 -16.20 -19.19 -0.02
N VAL A 19 -17.30 -18.75 0.61
CA VAL A 19 -17.33 -18.25 1.97
C VAL A 19 -17.20 -19.44 2.92
N ALA A 20 -15.99 -19.73 3.38
CA ALA A 20 -15.78 -20.64 4.51
C ALA A 20 -16.04 -19.89 5.83
N ALA A 21 -16.81 -20.48 6.73
CA ALA A 21 -17.13 -19.90 8.02
C ALA A 21 -15.91 -19.85 8.93
N PHE A 22 -15.40 -18.64 9.20
CA PHE A 22 -14.26 -18.41 10.08
C PHE A 22 -14.74 -18.04 11.50
N THR A 23 -14.27 -18.78 12.49
CA THR A 23 -14.49 -18.49 13.90
C THR A 23 -13.32 -17.69 14.47
N GLY A 24 -13.65 -16.52 14.95
CA GLY A 24 -13.01 -15.68 15.95
C GLY A 24 -11.49 -15.66 16.13
N SER A 25 -10.81 -14.75 15.45
CA SER A 25 -9.61 -14.08 15.98
C SER A 25 -9.88 -12.57 15.93
N ARG A 26 -9.37 -11.83 16.94
CA ARG A 26 -9.38 -10.36 16.87
C ARG A 26 -8.48 -9.98 15.69
N PRO A 27 -8.93 -9.13 14.76
CA PRO A 27 -8.06 -8.66 13.69
C PRO A 27 -6.87 -7.93 14.31
N ALA A 28 -5.67 -8.25 13.81
CA ALA A 28 -4.51 -7.39 14.06
C ALA A 28 -4.89 -5.99 13.55
N ARG A 29 -4.90 -4.99 14.43
CA ARG A 29 -5.13 -3.60 14.05
C ARG A 29 -3.85 -3.07 13.42
N ALA A 30 -3.86 -2.95 12.12
CA ALA A 30 -2.96 -2.09 11.40
C ALA A 30 -3.65 -0.72 11.29
N ASP A 31 -3.07 0.30 11.87
CA ASP A 31 -3.61 1.68 11.87
C ASP A 31 -3.00 2.53 10.74
N ALA A 32 -2.07 1.99 9.93
CA ALA A 32 -1.49 2.52 8.70
C ALA A 32 -1.19 1.35 7.74
N GLY A 33 -0.43 1.57 6.65
CA GLY A 33 -0.33 0.62 5.54
C GLY A 33 -1.49 0.86 4.57
N PRO A 34 -1.76 -0.03 3.61
CA PRO A 34 -2.84 0.22 2.67
C PRO A 34 -4.16 0.61 3.36
N PRO A 35 -4.80 1.73 2.92
CA PRO A 35 -4.64 2.41 1.62
C PRO A 35 -3.58 3.52 1.56
N PHE A 36 -2.86 3.80 2.64
CA PHE A 36 -1.88 4.88 2.75
C PHE A 36 -0.48 4.48 2.25
N LEU A 37 0.37 5.49 2.02
CA LEU A 37 1.77 5.30 1.62
C LEU A 37 2.66 4.96 2.82
N THR A 38 2.32 5.50 3.99
CA THR A 38 3.01 5.23 5.27
C THR A 38 2.70 3.81 5.75
N ASN A 39 3.73 3.04 6.05
CA ASN A 39 3.57 1.73 6.68
C ASN A 39 3.52 1.83 8.21
N ASP A 40 2.91 0.85 8.84
CA ASP A 40 2.82 0.71 10.30
C ASP A 40 3.70 -0.44 10.84
N PRO A 41 3.89 -0.52 12.17
CA PRO A 41 4.55 -1.64 12.83
C PRO A 41 3.72 -2.93 12.89
N GLY A 42 2.45 -2.92 12.49
CA GLY A 42 1.56 -4.07 12.54
C GLY A 42 2.06 -5.26 11.71
N THR A 43 1.67 -6.44 12.13
CA THR A 43 1.92 -7.71 11.43
C THR A 43 0.65 -8.54 11.44
N PRO A 44 0.40 -9.43 10.48
CA PRO A 44 -0.79 -10.29 10.48
C PRO A 44 -0.88 -11.24 11.69
N GLY A 45 0.23 -11.43 12.42
CA GLY A 45 0.34 -12.44 13.47
C GLY A 45 0.63 -13.85 12.94
N ASN A 46 0.98 -14.75 13.84
CA ASN A 46 1.52 -16.06 13.50
C ASN A 46 0.58 -16.91 12.63
N GLY A 47 1.06 -17.30 11.45
CA GLY A 47 0.33 -18.18 10.51
C GLY A 47 -0.82 -17.51 9.76
N ASN A 48 -1.05 -16.21 9.97
CA ASN A 48 -2.12 -15.46 9.31
C ASN A 48 -1.64 -14.84 8.01
N TRP A 49 -2.59 -14.62 7.11
CA TRP A 49 -2.39 -13.92 5.85
C TRP A 49 -3.21 -12.63 5.83
N GLU A 50 -2.61 -11.60 5.29
CA GLU A 50 -3.29 -10.39 4.86
C GLU A 50 -3.02 -10.20 3.37
N ILE A 51 -4.09 -10.08 2.58
CA ILE A 51 -4.02 -9.92 1.13
C ILE A 51 -4.80 -8.68 0.75
N ASN A 52 -4.13 -7.72 0.13
CA ASN A 52 -4.71 -6.48 -0.38
C ASN A 52 -4.75 -6.53 -1.90
N ILE A 53 -5.93 -6.32 -2.47
CA ILE A 53 -6.15 -6.26 -3.93
C ILE A 53 -6.82 -4.93 -4.22
N ALA A 54 -6.14 -4.06 -4.96
CA ALA A 54 -6.58 -2.69 -5.12
C ALA A 54 -6.44 -2.15 -6.55
N ALA A 55 -7.14 -1.04 -6.77
CA ALA A 55 -6.89 -0.08 -7.83
C ALA A 55 -6.33 1.19 -7.18
N MET A 56 -5.16 1.63 -7.62
CA MET A 56 -4.57 2.91 -7.24
C MET A 56 -4.41 3.77 -8.49
N GLN A 57 -4.82 5.03 -8.40
CA GLN A 57 -4.64 6.02 -9.45
C GLN A 57 -3.75 7.15 -8.96
N THR A 58 -2.82 7.58 -9.81
CA THR A 58 -2.06 8.82 -9.62
C THR A 58 -2.16 9.65 -10.88
N THR A 59 -2.50 10.92 -10.73
CA THR A 59 -2.55 11.90 -11.83
C THR A 59 -1.56 13.01 -11.53
N THR A 60 -0.66 13.24 -12.49
CA THR A 60 0.27 14.35 -12.53
C THR A 60 0.00 15.17 -13.78
N PRO A 61 0.57 16.39 -13.95
CA PRO A 61 0.34 17.19 -15.13
C PRO A 61 0.60 16.42 -16.44
N GLY A 62 -0.48 16.16 -17.19
CA GLY A 62 -0.43 15.45 -18.47
C GLY A 62 -0.29 13.93 -18.43
N VAL A 63 -0.22 13.32 -17.24
CA VAL A 63 -0.07 11.86 -17.09
C VAL A 63 -1.06 11.30 -16.07
N SER A 64 -1.77 10.24 -16.43
CA SER A 64 -2.58 9.42 -15.51
C SER A 64 -2.03 8.01 -15.46
N SER A 65 -1.64 7.55 -14.30
CA SER A 65 -1.14 6.21 -14.03
C SER A 65 -2.11 5.44 -13.14
N TRP A 66 -2.35 4.19 -13.48
CA TRP A 66 -3.16 3.25 -12.71
C TRP A 66 -2.33 2.03 -12.34
N GLN A 67 -2.44 1.59 -11.12
CA GLN A 67 -2.01 0.26 -10.69
C GLN A 67 -3.27 -0.59 -10.52
N LEU A 68 -3.50 -1.54 -11.44
CA LEU A 68 -4.73 -2.33 -11.49
C LEU A 68 -4.48 -3.70 -12.12
N PRO A 69 -4.39 -4.78 -11.32
CA PRO A 69 -4.40 -4.78 -9.86
C PRO A 69 -3.08 -4.27 -9.25
N GLN A 70 -3.16 -3.66 -8.08
CA GLN A 70 -2.07 -3.62 -7.10
C GLN A 70 -2.30 -4.79 -6.15
N LEU A 71 -1.34 -5.70 -6.11
CA LEU A 71 -1.36 -6.88 -5.24
C LEU A 71 -0.34 -6.69 -4.13
N ASP A 72 -0.76 -6.90 -2.90
CA ASP A 72 0.09 -6.92 -1.72
C ASP A 72 -0.32 -8.12 -0.86
N VAL A 73 0.64 -9.03 -0.61
CA VAL A 73 0.43 -10.29 0.11
C VAL A 73 1.38 -10.36 1.28
N ASN A 74 0.83 -10.48 2.47
CA ASN A 74 1.54 -10.49 3.73
C ASN A 74 1.30 -11.79 4.50
N TYR A 75 2.35 -12.40 5.02
CA TYR A 75 2.31 -13.60 5.85
C TYR A 75 3.01 -13.37 7.19
N GLY A 76 2.32 -13.67 8.28
CA GLY A 76 2.87 -13.56 9.63
C GLY A 76 3.70 -14.78 10.03
N LEU A 77 4.99 -14.57 10.31
CA LEU A 77 5.90 -15.56 10.85
C LEU A 77 6.19 -15.25 12.33
N GLY A 78 5.45 -15.91 13.22
CA GLY A 78 5.36 -15.47 14.62
C GLY A 78 4.56 -14.17 14.75
N GLU A 79 4.57 -13.58 15.94
CA GLU A 79 3.77 -12.36 16.23
C GLU A 79 4.47 -11.08 15.77
N ARG A 80 5.74 -11.14 15.38
CA ARG A 80 6.60 -9.96 15.19
C ARG A 80 7.25 -9.85 13.82
N ILE A 81 7.11 -10.87 12.97
CA ILE A 81 7.72 -10.90 11.65
C ILE A 81 6.61 -11.03 10.60
N GLN A 82 6.72 -10.27 9.53
CA GLN A 82 5.89 -10.37 8.35
C GLN A 82 6.77 -10.55 7.12
N LEU A 83 6.41 -11.50 6.28
CA LEU A 83 6.95 -11.65 4.93
C LEU A 83 5.98 -11.00 3.97
N THR A 84 6.47 -10.16 3.08
CA THR A 84 5.65 -9.39 2.14
C THR A 84 6.10 -9.62 0.70
N GLY A 85 5.12 -9.60 -0.20
CA GLY A 85 5.35 -9.50 -1.64
C GLY A 85 4.32 -8.58 -2.27
N GLU A 86 4.78 -7.47 -2.85
CA GLU A 86 3.94 -6.52 -3.58
C GLU A 86 4.27 -6.55 -5.06
N ILE A 87 3.26 -6.42 -5.94
CA ILE A 87 3.45 -6.23 -7.37
C ILE A 87 2.24 -5.53 -8.00
N PRO A 88 2.41 -4.38 -8.67
CA PRO A 88 1.37 -3.72 -9.43
C PRO A 88 1.38 -4.10 -10.91
N TYR A 89 0.22 -4.19 -11.54
CA TYR A 89 0.11 -4.07 -12.99
C TYR A 89 -0.21 -2.61 -13.32
N VAL A 90 0.71 -1.95 -14.02
CA VAL A 90 0.67 -0.50 -14.26
C VAL A 90 0.12 -0.21 -15.64
N VAL A 91 -0.76 0.80 -15.73
CA VAL A 91 -1.32 1.33 -16.98
C VAL A 91 -1.11 2.83 -17.00
N VAL A 92 -0.39 3.34 -17.98
CA VAL A 92 -0.04 4.75 -18.12
C VAL A 92 -0.70 5.34 -19.35
N ASN A 93 -1.36 6.49 -19.16
CA ASN A 93 -1.88 7.34 -20.22
C ASN A 93 -1.20 8.70 -20.10
N ALA A 94 -0.29 9.01 -21.02
CA ALA A 94 0.42 10.28 -21.10
C ALA A 94 -0.06 11.05 -22.33
N SER A 95 -0.21 12.38 -22.19
CA SER A 95 -0.66 13.26 -23.27
C SER A 95 0.26 13.17 -24.49
N GLY A 96 -0.30 12.90 -25.65
CA GLY A 96 0.45 12.79 -26.91
C GLY A 96 1.28 11.52 -27.07
N GLN A 97 1.14 10.55 -26.16
CA GLN A 97 1.84 9.27 -26.21
C GLN A 97 0.85 8.10 -26.33
N PRO A 98 1.23 6.98 -26.97
CA PRO A 98 0.45 5.76 -26.91
C PRO A 98 0.32 5.25 -25.46
N ARG A 99 -0.83 4.67 -25.13
CA ARG A 99 -1.06 4.02 -23.85
C ARG A 99 -0.02 2.91 -23.63
N ALA A 100 0.60 2.90 -22.46
CA ALA A 100 1.54 1.86 -22.07
C ALA A 100 0.99 1.03 -20.89
N SER A 101 1.39 -0.23 -20.79
CA SER A 101 1.05 -1.08 -19.66
C SER A 101 2.04 -2.21 -19.48
N GLY A 102 2.15 -2.72 -18.25
CA GLY A 102 3.03 -3.83 -17.90
C GLY A 102 3.10 -4.03 -16.39
N TRP A 103 3.77 -5.10 -15.97
CA TRP A 103 4.10 -5.30 -14.57
C TRP A 103 5.13 -4.26 -14.12
N GLY A 104 4.85 -3.60 -13.01
CA GLY A 104 5.75 -2.66 -12.35
C GLY A 104 6.82 -3.37 -11.52
N ASN A 105 7.44 -2.61 -10.62
CA ASN A 105 8.46 -3.15 -9.72
C ASN A 105 7.80 -4.10 -8.71
N ALA A 106 8.38 -5.29 -8.51
CA ALA A 106 8.00 -6.16 -7.40
C ALA A 106 8.82 -5.79 -6.15
N ASN A 107 8.17 -5.83 -4.99
CA ASN A 107 8.73 -5.42 -3.71
C ASN A 107 8.64 -6.56 -2.67
N PRO A 108 9.48 -7.61 -2.73
CA PRO A 108 9.61 -8.53 -1.61
C PRO A 108 10.24 -7.83 -0.41
N GLY A 109 9.72 -8.12 0.78
CA GLY A 109 10.18 -7.48 2.01
C GLY A 109 9.97 -8.32 3.26
N VAL A 110 10.62 -7.89 4.34
CA VAL A 110 10.49 -8.48 5.67
C VAL A 110 10.28 -7.37 6.69
N LYS A 111 9.10 -7.33 7.32
CA LYS A 111 8.85 -6.43 8.45
C LYS A 111 9.23 -7.14 9.74
N TRP A 112 9.92 -6.43 10.63
CA TRP A 112 10.27 -6.90 11.97
C TRP A 112 9.89 -5.86 13.02
N ARG A 113 8.83 -6.17 13.80
CA ARG A 113 8.43 -5.38 14.96
C ARG A 113 9.28 -5.79 16.17
N PHE A 114 10.41 -5.12 16.34
CA PHE A 114 11.40 -5.45 17.37
C PHE A 114 11.07 -4.89 18.74
N PHE A 115 10.21 -3.87 18.83
CA PHE A 115 9.73 -3.29 20.07
C PHE A 115 8.20 -3.23 20.07
N ASP A 116 7.57 -3.70 21.17
CA ASP A 116 6.12 -3.80 21.27
C ASP A 116 5.71 -3.79 22.75
N GLN A 117 5.03 -2.71 23.16
CA GLN A 117 4.45 -2.54 24.50
C GLN A 117 2.94 -2.85 24.54
N GLY A 118 2.41 -3.51 23.52
CA GLY A 118 0.99 -3.80 23.37
C GLY A 118 0.21 -2.66 22.70
N GLU A 119 -1.12 -2.83 22.64
CA GLU A 119 -2.01 -1.96 21.84
C GLU A 119 -2.00 -0.48 22.25
N GLU A 120 -1.82 -0.17 23.54
CA GLU A 120 -1.83 1.20 24.09
C GLU A 120 -0.40 1.77 24.22
N GLY A 121 0.62 0.96 23.97
CA GLY A 121 2.02 1.32 24.12
C GLY A 121 2.68 1.71 22.80
N TRP A 122 3.99 1.92 22.88
CA TRP A 122 4.82 2.14 21.70
C TRP A 122 5.07 0.84 20.95
N GLN A 123 4.97 0.89 19.65
CA GLN A 123 5.39 -0.15 18.73
C GLN A 123 6.42 0.39 17.76
N ILE A 124 7.51 -0.34 17.53
CA ILE A 124 8.58 0.06 16.62
C ILE A 124 8.96 -1.12 15.73
N SER A 125 9.05 -0.87 14.44
CA SER A 125 9.46 -1.86 13.45
C SER A 125 10.42 -1.28 12.42
N THR A 126 11.07 -2.16 11.69
CA THR A 126 11.70 -1.86 10.41
C THR A 126 11.10 -2.76 9.34
N PHE A 127 11.08 -2.31 8.10
CA PHE A 127 10.50 -3.04 6.98
C PHE A 127 11.40 -2.96 5.74
N PRO A 128 12.61 -3.54 5.78
CA PRO A 128 13.46 -3.60 4.62
C PRO A 128 12.76 -4.32 3.46
N MET A 129 12.75 -3.67 2.29
CA MET A 129 12.23 -4.23 1.04
C MET A 129 13.28 -4.13 -0.05
N TYR A 130 13.28 -5.13 -0.92
CA TYR A 130 14.04 -5.12 -2.16
C TYR A 130 13.10 -4.81 -3.31
N GLN A 131 13.21 -3.63 -3.90
CA GLN A 131 12.46 -3.29 -5.10
C GLN A 131 13.22 -3.79 -6.33
N THR A 132 12.59 -4.67 -7.10
CA THR A 132 13.15 -5.13 -8.37
C THR A 132 13.17 -3.99 -9.40
N GLY A 133 14.14 -4.00 -10.32
CA GLY A 133 14.11 -3.06 -11.44
C GLY A 133 13.15 -3.51 -12.54
N VAL A 134 12.58 -2.55 -13.28
CA VAL A 134 12.01 -2.80 -14.61
C VAL A 134 13.05 -2.49 -15.69
N SER A 135 12.75 -2.77 -16.97
CA SER A 135 13.62 -2.37 -18.07
C SER A 135 13.63 -0.85 -18.24
N THR A 136 14.71 -0.31 -18.84
CA THR A 136 14.79 1.12 -19.17
C THR A 136 13.68 1.57 -20.12
N GLU A 137 13.22 0.68 -21.00
CA GLU A 137 12.07 0.93 -21.88
C GLU A 137 10.77 1.04 -21.07
N ALA A 138 10.54 0.17 -20.08
CA ALA A 138 9.38 0.23 -19.21
C ALA A 138 9.41 1.50 -18.35
N GLN A 139 10.57 1.90 -17.84
CA GLN A 139 10.75 3.16 -17.11
C GLN A 139 10.42 4.38 -17.97
N SER A 140 10.91 4.44 -19.22
CA SER A 140 10.61 5.57 -20.13
C SER A 140 9.11 5.71 -20.46
N LYS A 141 8.34 4.64 -20.26
CA LYS A 141 6.88 4.61 -20.39
C LYS A 141 6.14 4.85 -19.07
N GLY A 142 6.87 5.11 -17.97
CA GLY A 142 6.29 5.35 -16.64
C GLY A 142 5.74 4.10 -15.93
N ILE A 143 6.12 2.88 -16.37
CA ILE A 143 5.61 1.62 -15.80
C ILE A 143 6.28 1.32 -14.45
N GLY A 144 7.51 1.78 -14.22
CA GLY A 144 8.24 1.59 -12.97
C GLY A 144 9.62 2.22 -13.02
N VAL A 145 10.45 1.91 -12.03
CA VAL A 145 11.82 2.41 -11.89
C VAL A 145 12.80 1.36 -12.39
N ALA A 146 13.71 1.75 -13.28
CA ALA A 146 14.76 0.84 -13.77
C ALA A 146 15.86 0.66 -12.71
N GLY A 147 16.41 -0.55 -12.67
CA GLY A 147 17.41 -0.93 -11.70
C GLY A 147 16.83 -1.23 -10.31
N PRO A 148 17.50 -2.11 -9.58
CA PRO A 148 17.07 -2.48 -8.23
C PRO A 148 17.43 -1.40 -7.22
N ARG A 149 16.62 -1.30 -6.16
CA ARG A 149 16.88 -0.46 -4.99
C ARG A 149 16.41 -1.12 -3.70
N PHE A 150 17.04 -0.78 -2.59
CA PHE A 150 16.61 -1.20 -1.26
C PHE A 150 15.85 -0.07 -0.59
N PHE A 151 14.74 -0.41 0.05
CA PHE A 151 14.02 0.47 0.94
C PHE A 151 14.31 0.08 2.39
N LEU A 152 14.74 1.06 3.19
CA LEU A 152 15.08 0.87 4.60
C LEU A 152 14.30 1.89 5.44
N PRO A 153 13.10 1.54 5.94
CA PRO A 153 12.32 2.40 6.82
C PRO A 153 12.47 2.02 8.30
N LEU A 154 12.10 2.98 9.13
CA LEU A 154 11.77 2.81 10.54
C LEU A 154 10.35 3.31 10.77
N GLN A 155 9.50 2.47 11.37
CA GLN A 155 8.13 2.81 11.72
C GLN A 155 7.98 2.91 13.24
N LEU A 156 7.16 3.86 13.67
CA LEU A 156 6.79 4.09 15.07
C LEU A 156 5.30 4.31 15.17
N ALA A 157 4.62 3.58 16.03
CA ALA A 157 3.18 3.79 16.26
C ALA A 157 2.84 3.80 17.74
N ARG A 158 1.76 4.54 18.06
CA ARG A 158 1.17 4.58 19.41
C ARG A 158 -0.27 5.05 19.34
N LYS A 159 -1.10 4.54 20.26
CA LYS A 159 -2.38 5.15 20.57
C LYS A 159 -2.24 6.27 21.58
N VAL A 160 -2.92 7.38 21.33
CA VAL A 160 -3.00 8.55 22.20
C VAL A 160 -4.48 8.87 22.43
N GLY A 161 -5.03 8.35 23.52
CA GLY A 161 -6.47 8.39 23.75
C GLY A 161 -7.25 7.59 22.71
N SER A 162 -8.14 8.25 21.97
CA SER A 162 -8.93 7.63 20.89
C SER A 162 -8.26 7.70 19.52
N LEU A 163 -7.08 8.31 19.42
CA LEU A 163 -6.34 8.46 18.17
C LEU A 163 -5.24 7.41 18.07
N SER A 164 -5.03 6.90 16.90
CA SER A 164 -3.80 6.21 16.50
C SER A 164 -2.87 7.19 15.81
N VAL A 165 -1.57 7.11 16.10
CA VAL A 165 -0.54 7.93 15.45
C VAL A 165 0.56 7.01 14.98
N THR A 166 0.88 7.08 13.69
CA THR A 166 1.96 6.33 13.05
C THR A 166 2.90 7.28 12.34
N LEU A 167 4.20 7.05 12.53
CA LEU A 167 5.28 7.74 11.86
C LEU A 167 6.14 6.73 11.10
N GLU A 168 6.54 7.07 9.90
CA GLU A 168 7.53 6.33 9.12
C GLU A 168 8.59 7.29 8.59
N ALA A 169 9.85 6.91 8.73
CA ALA A 169 10.96 7.59 8.06
C ALA A 169 11.81 6.54 7.35
N GLY A 170 12.14 6.76 6.09
CA GLY A 170 12.85 5.77 5.30
C GLY A 170 13.68 6.35 4.17
N ALA A 171 14.46 5.49 3.54
CA ALA A 171 15.24 5.84 2.36
C ALA A 171 15.23 4.71 1.34
N TYR A 172 15.04 5.07 0.08
CA TYR A 172 15.36 4.20 -1.05
C TYR A 172 16.82 4.39 -1.44
N LEU A 173 17.54 3.29 -1.46
CA LEU A 173 18.98 3.19 -1.75
C LEU A 173 19.16 2.47 -3.08
N PRO A 174 19.17 3.18 -4.22
CA PRO A 174 19.40 2.57 -5.51
C PRO A 174 20.86 2.11 -5.64
N VAL A 175 21.09 1.07 -6.46
CA VAL A 175 22.47 0.66 -6.81
C VAL A 175 23.17 1.76 -7.61
N HIS A 176 22.40 2.51 -8.41
CA HIS A 176 22.88 3.66 -9.19
C HIS A 176 21.83 4.76 -9.17
N GLY A 177 22.25 6.02 -9.01
CA GLY A 177 21.36 7.18 -9.02
C GLY A 177 21.23 7.85 -7.65
N ASP A 178 20.26 8.74 -7.55
CA ASP A 178 20.04 9.55 -6.36
C ASP A 178 19.19 8.82 -5.32
N HIS A 179 19.51 9.08 -4.06
CA HIS A 179 18.74 8.56 -2.93
C HIS A 179 17.42 9.33 -2.80
N GLU A 180 16.37 8.60 -2.52
CA GLU A 180 15.03 9.10 -2.18
C GLU A 180 14.84 8.94 -0.67
N ARG A 181 14.23 9.91 -0.03
CA ARG A 181 13.89 9.88 1.39
C ARG A 181 12.40 10.10 1.55
N ILE A 182 11.81 9.37 2.46
CA ILE A 182 10.39 9.51 2.79
C ILE A 182 10.21 9.83 4.27
N LEU A 183 9.15 10.60 4.54
CA LEU A 183 8.64 10.83 5.89
C LEU A 183 7.11 10.79 5.83
N GLY A 184 6.50 9.87 6.57
CA GLY A 184 5.07 9.70 6.64
C GLY A 184 4.54 9.90 8.06
N LEU A 185 3.39 10.55 8.18
CA LEU A 185 2.62 10.70 9.40
C LEU A 185 1.16 10.34 9.10
N VAL A 186 0.63 9.33 9.80
CA VAL A 186 -0.80 8.99 9.78
C VAL A 186 -1.39 9.24 11.15
N VAL A 187 -2.56 9.89 11.17
CA VAL A 187 -3.39 10.05 12.36
C VAL A 187 -4.77 9.48 12.07
N GLY A 188 -5.14 8.46 12.81
CA GLY A 188 -6.38 7.71 12.64
C GLY A 188 -7.32 7.81 13.83
N HIS A 189 -8.62 7.58 13.54
CA HIS A 189 -9.66 7.49 14.55
C HIS A 189 -10.72 6.46 14.17
N GLN A 190 -11.02 5.57 15.12
CA GLN A 190 -12.13 4.63 14.99
C GLN A 190 -13.46 5.31 15.33
N PHE A 191 -14.22 5.73 14.32
CA PHE A 191 -15.51 6.43 14.49
C PHE A 191 -16.64 5.49 14.93
N THR A 192 -16.64 4.28 14.38
CA THR A 192 -17.61 3.23 14.74
C THR A 192 -16.89 1.87 14.79
N SER A 193 -17.57 0.82 15.25
CA SER A 193 -17.00 -0.55 15.19
C SER A 193 -16.67 -1.04 13.77
N ARG A 194 -17.12 -0.32 12.74
CA ARG A 194 -16.93 -0.68 11.34
C ARG A 194 -16.16 0.35 10.53
N LEU A 195 -16.07 1.60 10.98
CA LEU A 195 -15.46 2.69 10.21
C LEU A 195 -14.31 3.31 10.98
N GLU A 196 -13.16 3.25 10.39
CA GLU A 196 -11.93 3.96 10.74
C GLU A 196 -11.64 4.98 9.64
N LEU A 197 -11.33 6.21 10.03
CA LEU A 197 -10.90 7.26 9.12
C LEU A 197 -9.57 7.82 9.59
N ASP A 198 -8.69 8.02 8.62
CA ASP A 198 -7.33 8.42 8.83
C ASP A 198 -6.95 9.55 7.89
N GLY A 199 -6.02 10.40 8.33
CA GLY A 199 -5.37 11.41 7.53
C GLY A 199 -3.88 11.16 7.48
N GLU A 200 -3.28 11.27 6.31
CA GLU A 200 -1.86 11.11 6.05
C GLU A 200 -1.24 12.42 5.57
N LEU A 201 -0.07 12.72 6.09
CA LEU A 201 0.88 13.66 5.50
C LEU A 201 2.13 12.88 5.11
N TYR A 202 2.43 12.83 3.82
CA TYR A 202 3.56 12.06 3.31
C TYR A 202 4.47 12.96 2.48
N ASP A 203 5.75 12.96 2.81
CA ASP A 203 6.79 13.73 2.14
C ASP A 203 7.77 12.79 1.45
N ASP A 204 7.99 13.01 0.16
CA ASP A 204 8.94 12.28 -0.67
C ASP A 204 9.93 13.25 -1.31
N TYR A 205 11.19 13.00 -1.10
CA TYR A 205 12.29 13.85 -1.53
C TYR A 205 13.39 13.06 -2.24
N ILE A 206 13.57 13.36 -3.53
CA ILE A 206 14.69 12.88 -4.33
C ILE A 206 15.74 13.99 -4.43
N ARG A 207 16.96 13.72 -4.02
CA ARG A 207 18.05 14.71 -4.05
C ARG A 207 18.30 15.20 -5.47
N GLY A 208 18.12 16.49 -5.72
CA GLY A 208 18.32 17.10 -7.04
C GLY A 208 17.21 16.82 -8.06
N GLY A 209 16.10 16.22 -7.62
CA GLY A 209 14.94 15.86 -8.45
C GLY A 209 13.61 16.26 -7.84
N ALA A 210 12.63 15.36 -7.92
CA ALA A 210 11.29 15.57 -7.40
C ALA A 210 11.28 15.77 -5.88
N HIS A 211 10.42 16.68 -5.43
CA HIS A 211 10.04 16.85 -4.03
C HIS A 211 8.52 17.04 -3.99
N VAL A 212 7.85 16.25 -3.20
CA VAL A 212 6.39 16.30 -3.06
C VAL A 212 5.98 16.01 -1.64
N THR A 213 5.06 16.82 -1.11
CA THR A 213 4.33 16.53 0.12
C THR A 213 2.87 16.33 -0.24
N THR A 214 2.29 15.18 0.06
CA THR A 214 0.86 14.90 -0.15
C THR A 214 0.09 15.01 1.15
N LEU A 215 -1.18 15.35 1.03
CA LEU A 215 -2.17 15.24 2.07
C LEU A 215 -3.28 14.30 1.56
N ASP A 216 -3.48 13.21 2.27
CA ASP A 216 -4.40 12.15 1.90
C ASP A 216 -5.39 11.90 3.04
N VAL A 217 -6.63 11.59 2.69
CA VAL A 217 -7.69 11.21 3.63
C VAL A 217 -8.32 9.92 3.14
N GLY A 218 -8.49 8.99 4.04
CA GLY A 218 -9.01 7.68 3.70
C GLY A 218 -9.40 6.89 4.93
N GLY A 219 -9.36 5.57 4.80
CA GLY A 219 -9.63 4.70 5.94
C GLY A 219 -10.05 3.30 5.53
N ARG A 220 -10.64 2.65 6.51
CA ARG A 220 -11.08 1.26 6.42
C ARG A 220 -12.54 1.13 6.83
N TYR A 221 -13.30 0.41 6.01
CA TYR A 221 -14.66 0.01 6.37
C TYR A 221 -14.76 -1.51 6.49
N HIS A 222 -15.09 -1.99 7.68
CA HIS A 222 -15.25 -3.41 7.96
C HIS A 222 -16.55 -3.94 7.35
N LEU A 223 -16.44 -4.69 6.25
CA LEU A 223 -17.59 -5.27 5.52
C LEU A 223 -18.14 -6.50 6.23
N HIS A 224 -17.26 -7.46 6.50
CA HIS A 224 -17.59 -8.75 7.10
C HIS A 224 -16.33 -9.32 7.78
N ARG A 225 -16.46 -10.42 8.54
CA ARG A 225 -15.30 -11.09 9.16
C ARG A 225 -14.22 -11.40 8.12
N GLY A 226 -13.04 -10.82 8.31
CA GLY A 226 -11.89 -11.01 7.44
C GLY A 226 -11.91 -10.21 6.12
N PHE A 227 -12.92 -9.32 5.92
CA PHE A 227 -12.99 -8.49 4.71
C PHE A 227 -13.18 -7.02 5.07
N ASN A 228 -12.26 -6.18 4.59
CA ASN A 228 -12.33 -4.74 4.72
C ASN A 228 -12.33 -4.08 3.34
N LEU A 229 -13.09 -3.00 3.19
CA LEU A 229 -12.94 -2.05 2.11
C LEU A 229 -11.91 -1.00 2.54
N LEU A 230 -10.90 -0.79 1.71
CA LEU A 230 -9.88 0.24 1.89
C LEU A 230 -10.10 1.34 0.87
N PHE A 231 -10.01 2.59 1.27
CA PHE A 231 -10.19 3.73 0.38
C PHE A 231 -9.35 4.92 0.83
N MET A 232 -8.85 5.68 -0.14
CA MET A 232 -8.10 6.92 0.12
C MET A 232 -8.22 7.84 -1.09
N ALA A 233 -8.19 9.14 -0.84
CA ALA A 233 -8.01 10.17 -1.85
C ALA A 233 -7.15 11.31 -1.30
N GLY A 234 -6.31 11.87 -2.17
CA GLY A 234 -5.43 12.97 -1.80
C GLY A 234 -4.76 13.64 -2.99
N ARG A 235 -3.85 14.53 -2.69
CA ARG A 235 -3.07 15.30 -3.66
C ARG A 235 -1.85 15.93 -3.03
N SER A 236 -0.92 16.43 -3.84
CA SER A 236 0.18 17.23 -3.32
C SER A 236 -0.33 18.58 -2.78
N VAL A 237 0.22 18.99 -1.64
CA VAL A 237 -0.02 20.29 -0.99
C VAL A 237 1.23 21.15 -0.99
N SER A 238 2.41 20.56 -1.21
CA SER A 238 3.69 21.22 -1.34
C SER A 238 4.62 20.41 -2.25
N GLY A 239 5.68 21.04 -2.73
CA GLY A 239 6.71 20.40 -3.55
C GLY A 239 7.09 21.21 -4.77
N ASN A 240 7.95 20.65 -5.63
CA ASN A 240 8.32 21.25 -6.90
C ASN A 240 7.46 20.70 -8.06
N SER A 241 7.59 21.30 -9.25
CA SER A 241 6.80 20.91 -10.42
C SER A 241 7.02 19.47 -10.88
N GLU A 242 8.19 18.89 -10.58
CA GLU A 242 8.52 17.51 -10.94
C GLU A 242 7.79 16.48 -10.06
N GLY A 243 7.47 16.85 -8.81
CA GLY A 243 6.75 16.00 -7.86
C GLY A 243 5.24 16.26 -7.79
N GLN A 244 4.69 17.20 -8.58
CA GLN A 244 3.30 17.61 -8.45
C GLN A 244 2.33 16.46 -8.74
N ILE A 245 1.48 16.14 -7.75
CA ILE A 245 0.38 15.18 -7.85
C ILE A 245 -0.94 15.96 -7.79
N GLU A 246 -1.72 15.92 -8.88
CA GLU A 246 -3.02 16.58 -8.94
C GLU A 246 -4.10 15.77 -8.22
N PHE A 247 -4.00 14.46 -8.31
CA PHE A 247 -4.90 13.52 -7.65
C PHE A 247 -4.19 12.19 -7.39
N MET A 248 -4.42 11.63 -6.22
CA MET A 248 -4.11 10.25 -5.87
C MET A 248 -5.35 9.60 -5.26
N GLY A 249 -5.63 8.35 -5.62
CA GLY A 249 -6.77 7.62 -5.09
C GLY A 249 -6.47 6.12 -4.99
N TYR A 250 -7.00 5.51 -3.95
CA TYR A 250 -6.89 4.08 -3.69
C TYR A 250 -8.26 3.51 -3.36
N LEU A 251 -8.60 2.37 -3.96
CA LEU A 251 -9.79 1.60 -3.62
C LEU A 251 -9.44 0.12 -3.68
N GLY A 252 -9.57 -0.58 -2.57
CA GLY A 252 -9.14 -1.97 -2.45
C GLY A 252 -9.98 -2.80 -1.49
N ILE A 253 -9.79 -4.10 -1.59
CA ILE A 253 -10.31 -5.09 -0.64
C ILE A 253 -9.12 -5.71 0.08
N GLN A 254 -9.17 -5.67 1.41
CA GLN A 254 -8.27 -6.40 2.29
C GLN A 254 -8.95 -7.68 2.74
N ILE A 255 -8.24 -8.80 2.60
CA ILE A 255 -8.66 -10.13 3.01
C ILE A 255 -7.74 -10.61 4.13
N LEU A 256 -8.31 -10.85 5.31
CA LEU A 256 -7.61 -11.34 6.48
C LEU A 256 -7.96 -12.83 6.67
N LEU A 257 -6.97 -13.70 6.48
CA LEU A 257 -7.13 -15.14 6.68
C LEU A 257 -6.39 -15.53 7.96
N SER A 258 -7.15 -15.87 8.99
CA SER A 258 -6.61 -16.36 10.25
C SER A 258 -6.69 -17.88 10.34
N ASP A 259 -5.61 -18.52 10.79
CA ASP A 259 -5.59 -19.93 11.23
C ASP A 259 -5.84 -21.02 10.18
N TYR A 260 -5.45 -20.81 8.92
CA TYR A 260 -5.51 -21.89 7.92
C TYR A 260 -4.54 -23.04 8.25
N GLY A 261 -3.41 -22.74 8.89
CA GLY A 261 -2.38 -23.74 9.24
C GLY A 261 -2.73 -24.64 10.43
N ARG A 262 -3.54 -24.19 11.38
CA ARG A 262 -3.88 -25.00 12.57
C ARG A 262 -4.94 -26.07 12.28
N ARG A 263 -5.79 -25.87 11.28
CA ARG A 263 -6.82 -26.85 10.91
C ARG A 263 -6.28 -28.05 10.15
N LEU A 264 -5.27 -27.84 9.28
CA LEU A 264 -4.61 -28.94 8.57
C LEU A 264 -3.77 -29.84 9.48
N ALA A 265 -3.32 -29.31 10.64
CA ALA A 265 -2.59 -30.08 11.63
C ALA A 265 -3.49 -30.78 12.68
N ALA A 266 -4.78 -30.47 12.70
CA ALA A 266 -5.76 -30.99 13.66
C ALA A 266 -6.74 -32.00 13.07
N GLU A 267 -6.67 -32.30 11.77
CA GLU A 267 -7.41 -33.43 11.19
C GLU A 267 -6.54 -34.70 11.29
N PRO A 268 -7.01 -35.74 12.02
CA PRO A 268 -6.29 -37.00 12.22
C PRO A 268 -6.21 -37.85 10.95
#